data_30c58486c7991a1b1c6e109b55b64e92
#
_entry.id   30c58486c7991a1b1c6e109b55b64e92
#
_cell.length_a   1.000
_cell.length_b   1.000
_cell.length_c   1.000
_cell.angle_alpha   90.00
_cell.angle_beta   90.00
_cell.angle_gamma   90.00
#
_symmetry.space_group_name_H-M   'P 1'
#
loop_
_entity.id
_entity.type
_entity.pdbx_description
1 polymer ?
#
loop_
_entity_poly.entity_id
_entity_poly.type
_entity_poly.pdbx_seq_one_letter_code
_entity_poly.pdbx_strand_id
1 'polypeptide(L)'
;MTKPYPRAFSHIGLSVRDIDRSYKFYTEVLGFYTIMPPTEVEQDDSAIGIMCDRVFGPGWGRFKIAHLSTADKVGIELFEFPDNYPPENNLEYRKLGIFHFCIQDPDIEGLAEKIVAAGGKQRMPVSEYYPGEKPYRMVYCEDPDGNILELYSHSYELTYSPGAYQHQLDE
;
A
#
# COMPACT_ATOMS: atom_id res chain seq x y z
N MET A 1 35.46 6.17 -2.67
CA MET A 1 34.06 6.40 -2.25
C MET A 1 33.55 5.10 -1.64
N THR A 2 33.05 5.16 -0.41
CA THR A 2 32.39 4.00 0.21
C THR A 2 31.07 3.71 -0.53
N LYS A 3 30.82 2.45 -0.86
CA LYS A 3 29.54 2.05 -1.47
C LYS A 3 28.37 2.41 -0.50
N PRO A 4 27.26 2.97 -0.97
CA PRO A 4 26.10 3.18 -0.12
C PRO A 4 25.57 1.83 0.38
N TYR A 5 25.14 1.78 1.63
CA TYR A 5 24.44 0.63 2.18
C TYR A 5 22.92 0.73 1.88
N PRO A 6 22.20 -0.39 1.77
CA PRO A 6 20.76 -0.39 1.59
C PRO A 6 20.04 0.35 2.73
N ARG A 7 19.04 1.15 2.38
CA ARG A 7 18.17 1.79 3.37
C ARG A 7 16.95 0.91 3.61
N ALA A 8 16.47 0.88 4.86
CA ALA A 8 15.20 0.26 5.16
C ALA A 8 14.04 1.11 4.62
N PHE A 9 13.00 0.45 4.10
CA PHE A 9 11.75 1.11 3.79
C PHE A 9 10.96 1.31 5.09
N SER A 10 10.59 2.54 5.41
CA SER A 10 9.95 2.88 6.69
C SER A 10 8.43 2.85 6.60
N HIS A 11 7.85 3.63 5.70
CA HIS A 11 6.40 3.75 5.55
C HIS A 11 6.03 4.28 4.17
N ILE A 12 4.72 4.17 3.86
CA ILE A 12 4.08 4.83 2.73
C ILE A 12 2.86 5.61 3.23
N GLY A 13 2.63 6.79 2.67
CA GLY A 13 1.42 7.58 2.89
C GLY A 13 0.41 7.38 1.77
N LEU A 14 -0.84 7.15 2.12
CA LEU A 14 -1.97 6.97 1.21
C LEU A 14 -3.05 8.00 1.52
N SER A 15 -3.47 8.75 0.51
CA SER A 15 -4.66 9.60 0.62
C SER A 15 -5.92 8.76 0.38
N VAL A 16 -6.89 8.91 1.26
CA VAL A 16 -8.16 8.18 1.25
C VAL A 16 -9.34 9.14 1.38
N ARG A 17 -10.52 8.75 0.85
CA ARG A 17 -11.72 9.61 0.89
C ARG A 17 -12.46 9.54 2.22
N ASP A 18 -12.38 8.41 2.89
CA ASP A 18 -13.03 8.11 4.17
C ASP A 18 -12.07 7.27 4.99
N ILE A 19 -11.46 7.91 5.98
CA ILE A 19 -10.42 7.27 6.78
C ILE A 19 -10.97 6.14 7.66
N ASP A 20 -12.22 6.25 8.14
CA ASP A 20 -12.83 5.22 8.97
C ASP A 20 -13.10 3.94 8.17
N ARG A 21 -13.57 4.09 6.91
CA ARG A 21 -13.73 2.98 5.98
C ARG A 21 -12.39 2.35 5.62
N SER A 22 -11.41 3.17 5.25
CA SER A 22 -10.09 2.68 4.86
C SER A 22 -9.36 2.05 6.04
N TYR A 23 -9.43 2.65 7.22
CA TYR A 23 -8.88 2.08 8.44
C TYR A 23 -9.41 0.65 8.71
N LYS A 24 -10.74 0.44 8.61
CA LYS A 24 -11.35 -0.89 8.75
C LYS A 24 -10.85 -1.84 7.66
N PHE A 25 -10.78 -1.39 6.40
CA PHE A 25 -10.27 -2.20 5.32
C PHE A 25 -8.84 -2.67 5.59
N TYR A 26 -7.94 -1.77 5.95
CA TYR A 26 -6.54 -2.11 6.18
C TYR A 26 -6.32 -2.96 7.43
N THR A 27 -7.15 -2.80 8.48
CA THR A 27 -7.02 -3.58 9.72
C THR A 27 -7.78 -4.91 9.67
N GLU A 28 -9.01 -4.94 9.17
CA GLU A 28 -9.88 -6.12 9.23
C GLU A 28 -9.73 -7.04 8.01
N VAL A 29 -9.37 -6.48 6.84
CA VAL A 29 -9.20 -7.26 5.60
C VAL A 29 -7.74 -7.62 5.37
N LEU A 30 -6.83 -6.64 5.46
CA LEU A 30 -5.40 -6.85 5.23
C LEU A 30 -4.64 -7.26 6.50
N GLY A 31 -5.28 -7.17 7.67
CA GLY A 31 -4.70 -7.62 8.95
C GLY A 31 -3.59 -6.71 9.48
N PHE A 32 -3.48 -5.47 9.01
CA PHE A 32 -2.49 -4.53 9.55
C PHE A 32 -2.86 -4.12 10.97
N TYR A 33 -1.87 -4.00 11.84
CA TYR A 33 -2.15 -3.61 13.22
C TYR A 33 -2.07 -2.10 13.40
N THR A 34 -2.90 -1.60 14.32
CA THR A 34 -3.01 -0.18 14.63
C THR A 34 -1.85 0.28 15.49
N ILE A 35 -1.18 1.36 15.06
CA ILE A 35 -0.27 2.16 15.88
C ILE A 35 -1.05 3.35 16.46
N MET A 36 -1.79 4.05 15.61
CA MET A 36 -2.65 5.18 15.98
C MET A 36 -3.95 5.10 15.17
N PRO A 37 -5.13 5.08 15.82
CA PRO A 37 -6.41 5.10 15.11
C PRO A 37 -6.64 6.45 14.43
N PRO A 38 -7.70 6.57 13.60
CA PRO A 38 -8.07 7.84 12.98
C PRO A 38 -8.10 8.98 13.99
N THR A 39 -7.29 10.01 13.74
CA THR A 39 -7.10 11.15 14.62
C THR A 39 -7.11 12.43 13.79
N GLU A 40 -7.85 13.45 14.23
CA GLU A 40 -7.85 14.75 13.58
C GLU A 40 -6.62 15.57 13.98
N VAL A 41 -6.01 16.22 13.00
CA VAL A 41 -4.91 17.17 13.16
C VAL A 41 -5.37 18.51 12.62
N GLU A 42 -5.22 19.56 13.40
CA GLU A 42 -5.57 20.94 13.05
C GLU A 42 -4.30 21.77 12.83
N GLN A 43 -4.45 22.79 11.99
CA GLN A 43 -3.39 23.78 11.78
C GLN A 43 -3.32 24.70 13.00
N ASP A 44 -2.32 24.49 13.82
CA ASP A 44 -2.06 25.24 15.05
C ASP A 44 -0.54 25.40 15.32
N ASP A 45 -0.22 26.02 16.44
CA ASP A 45 1.18 26.23 16.89
C ASP A 45 1.76 25.01 17.63
N SER A 46 1.11 23.85 17.61
CA SER A 46 1.67 22.61 18.15
C SER A 46 2.85 22.10 17.33
N ALA A 47 3.65 21.21 17.90
CA ALA A 47 4.79 20.62 17.19
C ALA A 47 4.38 19.94 15.87
N ILE A 48 3.22 19.26 15.86
CA ILE A 48 2.69 18.61 14.66
C ILE A 48 2.15 19.65 13.65
N GLY A 49 1.44 20.68 14.12
CA GLY A 49 0.93 21.75 13.26
C GLY A 49 2.08 22.50 12.56
N ILE A 50 3.13 22.89 13.30
CA ILE A 50 4.33 23.52 12.74
C ILE A 50 5.05 22.59 11.74
N MET A 51 5.12 21.31 12.00
CA MET A 51 5.70 20.35 11.07
C MET A 51 4.86 20.26 9.78
N CYS A 52 3.56 20.18 9.90
CA CYS A 52 2.64 20.12 8.75
C CYS A 52 2.71 21.40 7.90
N ASP A 53 2.87 22.57 8.49
CA ASP A 53 3.10 23.82 7.75
C ASP A 53 4.36 23.76 6.86
N ARG A 54 5.40 23.05 7.30
CA ARG A 54 6.62 22.85 6.49
C ARG A 54 6.42 21.85 5.36
N VAL A 55 5.53 20.87 5.55
CA VAL A 55 5.26 19.80 4.56
C VAL A 55 4.26 20.27 3.51
N PHE A 56 3.14 20.86 3.93
CA PHE A 56 2.01 21.21 3.07
C PHE A 56 1.97 22.68 2.67
N GLY A 57 2.71 23.54 3.36
CA GLY A 57 2.58 24.98 3.29
C GLY A 57 1.40 25.48 4.16
N PRO A 58 1.27 26.81 4.35
CA PRO A 58 0.19 27.35 5.17
C PRO A 58 -1.18 27.19 4.48
N GLY A 59 -2.24 27.06 5.29
CA GLY A 59 -3.62 27.01 4.79
C GLY A 59 -4.15 25.59 4.56
N TRP A 60 -3.51 24.56 5.09
CA TRP A 60 -4.01 23.18 5.01
C TRP A 60 -5.21 22.93 5.95
N GLY A 61 -5.42 23.76 6.97
CA GLY A 61 -6.57 23.77 7.86
C GLY A 61 -6.61 22.56 8.80
N ARG A 62 -7.11 21.43 8.32
CA ARG A 62 -7.18 20.18 9.09
C ARG A 62 -7.17 18.97 8.16
N PHE A 63 -6.81 17.83 8.70
CA PHE A 63 -6.94 16.51 8.07
C PHE A 63 -7.07 15.43 9.15
N LYS A 64 -7.49 14.24 8.77
CA LYS A 64 -7.40 13.07 9.65
C LYS A 64 -6.25 12.18 9.20
N ILE A 65 -5.60 11.55 10.18
CA ILE A 65 -4.50 10.61 9.95
C ILE A 65 -4.70 9.36 10.79
N ALA A 66 -4.30 8.20 10.25
CA ALA A 66 -4.15 6.98 11.01
C ALA A 66 -2.80 6.33 10.69
N HIS A 67 -2.17 5.73 11.69
CA HIS A 67 -0.93 4.99 11.53
C HIS A 67 -1.15 3.51 11.75
N LEU A 68 -0.82 2.73 10.75
CA LEU A 68 -0.88 1.27 10.77
C LEU A 68 0.51 0.70 10.52
N SER A 69 0.68 -0.58 10.74
CA SER A 69 1.92 -1.28 10.42
C SER A 69 1.63 -2.68 9.89
N THR A 70 2.41 -3.08 8.93
CA THR A 70 2.44 -4.44 8.37
C THR A 70 3.16 -5.40 9.33
N ALA A 71 3.11 -6.70 9.05
CA ALA A 71 3.80 -7.74 9.84
C ALA A 71 5.32 -7.55 9.90
N ASP A 72 5.92 -7.04 8.84
CA ASP A 72 7.36 -6.73 8.73
C ASP A 72 7.72 -5.31 9.18
N LYS A 73 6.80 -4.62 9.85
CA LYS A 73 6.97 -3.31 10.48
C LYS A 73 7.13 -2.13 9.52
N VAL A 74 6.69 -2.28 8.29
CA VAL A 74 6.55 -1.16 7.38
C VAL A 74 5.26 -0.40 7.73
N GLY A 75 5.38 0.92 7.91
CA GLY A 75 4.24 1.78 8.26
C GLY A 75 3.32 2.05 7.06
N ILE A 76 2.03 2.15 7.35
CA ILE A 76 1.03 2.68 6.41
C ILE A 76 0.36 3.86 7.11
N GLU A 77 0.50 5.04 6.52
CA GLU A 77 -0.17 6.26 6.97
C GLU A 77 -1.37 6.52 6.07
N LEU A 78 -2.56 6.60 6.66
CA LEU A 78 -3.79 6.97 5.95
C LEU A 78 -4.06 8.45 6.19
N PHE A 79 -4.33 9.21 5.13
CA PHE A 79 -4.64 10.64 5.19
C PHE A 79 -6.00 10.91 4.55
N GLU A 80 -6.91 11.55 5.30
CA GLU A 80 -8.15 12.12 4.77
C GLU A 80 -8.08 13.64 4.85
N PHE A 81 -7.95 14.30 3.68
CA PHE A 81 -8.01 15.76 3.60
C PHE A 81 -9.45 16.19 3.31
N PRO A 82 -10.02 17.16 4.05
CA PRO A 82 -11.33 17.71 3.71
C PRO A 82 -11.24 18.43 2.37
N ASP A 83 -12.20 18.17 1.49
CA ASP A 83 -12.41 18.80 0.20
C ASP A 83 -11.44 18.44 -0.94
N ASN A 84 -12.00 18.19 -2.14
CA ASN A 84 -11.32 18.05 -3.43
C ASN A 84 -10.69 16.71 -3.82
N TYR A 85 -11.26 15.60 -3.44
CA TYR A 85 -10.92 14.36 -4.14
C TYR A 85 -11.57 14.31 -5.52
N PRO A 86 -10.83 13.96 -6.57
CA PRO A 86 -11.45 13.64 -7.84
C PRO A 86 -12.47 12.52 -7.64
N PRO A 87 -13.59 12.51 -8.40
CA PRO A 87 -14.67 11.53 -8.21
C PRO A 87 -14.19 10.08 -8.39
N GLU A 88 -13.13 9.87 -9.14
CA GLU A 88 -12.53 8.55 -9.35
C GLU A 88 -11.00 8.62 -9.28
N ASN A 89 -10.39 7.62 -8.65
CA ASN A 89 -8.95 7.43 -8.74
C ASN A 89 -8.64 6.74 -10.08
N ASN A 90 -8.56 7.54 -11.14
CA ASN A 90 -8.12 7.05 -12.45
C ASN A 90 -6.61 6.82 -12.40
N LEU A 91 -6.21 5.67 -11.89
CA LEU A 91 -4.80 5.33 -11.83
C LEU A 91 -4.25 5.11 -13.25
N GLU A 92 -3.56 6.11 -13.71
CA GLU A 92 -2.84 6.08 -14.99
C GLU A 92 -1.41 5.60 -14.70
N TYR A 93 -1.08 4.37 -15.07
CA TYR A 93 0.22 3.75 -14.80
C TYR A 93 1.41 4.49 -15.46
N ARG A 94 1.15 5.39 -16.40
CA ARG A 94 2.17 6.24 -17.04
C ARG A 94 2.46 7.52 -16.26
N LYS A 95 1.67 7.86 -15.25
CA LYS A 95 1.95 9.01 -14.39
C LYS A 95 3.16 8.71 -13.51
N LEU A 96 3.99 9.72 -13.32
CA LEU A 96 5.10 9.63 -12.37
C LEU A 96 4.57 9.50 -10.96
N GLY A 97 5.16 8.62 -10.18
CA GLY A 97 4.79 8.37 -8.78
C GLY A 97 4.71 6.89 -8.45
N ILE A 98 4.16 6.60 -7.27
CA ILE A 98 3.94 5.22 -6.84
C ILE A 98 2.74 4.67 -7.60
N PHE A 99 2.96 3.62 -8.38
CA PHE A 99 1.91 2.94 -9.15
C PHE A 99 1.13 1.96 -8.29
N HIS A 100 1.81 1.16 -7.47
CA HIS A 100 1.24 0.17 -6.56
C HIS A 100 2.18 -0.08 -5.39
N PHE A 101 1.67 -0.73 -4.38
CA PHE A 101 2.50 -1.43 -3.40
C PHE A 101 2.07 -2.89 -3.32
N CYS A 102 3.01 -3.75 -2.94
CA CYS A 102 2.79 -5.19 -2.90
C CYS A 102 2.78 -5.69 -1.46
N ILE A 103 1.87 -6.62 -1.18
CA ILE A 103 1.81 -7.37 0.07
C ILE A 103 1.91 -8.87 -0.23
N GLN A 104 2.43 -9.60 0.73
CA GLN A 104 2.58 -11.05 0.61
C GLN A 104 1.55 -11.76 1.49
N ASP A 105 0.84 -12.73 0.90
CA ASP A 105 -0.06 -13.63 1.60
C ASP A 105 -0.01 -15.02 0.94
N PRO A 106 0.13 -16.13 1.68
CA PRO A 106 0.14 -17.46 1.08
C PRO A 106 -1.21 -17.85 0.43
N ASP A 107 -2.31 -17.22 0.86
CA ASP A 107 -3.67 -17.41 0.33
C ASP A 107 -4.18 -16.13 -0.38
N ILE A 108 -3.51 -15.78 -1.48
CA ILE A 108 -3.88 -14.57 -2.24
C ILE A 108 -5.27 -14.67 -2.88
N GLU A 109 -5.77 -15.87 -3.17
CA GLU A 109 -7.13 -16.10 -3.65
C GLU A 109 -8.16 -15.68 -2.61
N GLY A 110 -8.06 -16.22 -1.40
CA GLY A 110 -8.96 -15.88 -0.30
C GLY A 110 -8.83 -14.42 0.12
N LEU A 111 -7.64 -13.84 0.04
CA LEU A 111 -7.43 -12.41 0.30
C LEU A 111 -8.08 -11.54 -0.77
N ALA A 112 -7.95 -11.87 -2.06
CA ALA A 112 -8.59 -11.14 -3.14
C ALA A 112 -10.13 -11.16 -3.03
N GLU A 113 -10.72 -12.30 -2.64
CA GLU A 113 -12.17 -12.41 -2.36
C GLU A 113 -12.60 -11.49 -1.21
N LYS A 114 -11.84 -11.44 -0.11
CA LYS A 114 -12.10 -10.55 1.03
C LYS A 114 -11.99 -9.07 0.63
N ILE A 115 -11.00 -8.71 -0.19
CA ILE A 115 -10.85 -7.35 -0.74
C ILE A 115 -12.09 -6.95 -1.51
N VAL A 116 -12.57 -7.81 -2.41
CA VAL A 116 -13.79 -7.54 -3.20
C VAL A 116 -15.02 -7.42 -2.29
N ALA A 117 -15.19 -8.33 -1.33
CA ALA A 117 -16.31 -8.30 -0.39
C ALA A 117 -16.33 -7.02 0.47
N ALA A 118 -15.17 -6.40 0.71
CA ALA A 118 -15.01 -5.17 1.49
C ALA A 118 -15.07 -3.89 0.63
N GLY A 119 -15.51 -3.99 -0.63
CA GLY A 119 -15.69 -2.84 -1.52
C GLY A 119 -14.47 -2.46 -2.35
N GLY A 120 -13.42 -3.27 -2.31
CA GLY A 120 -12.30 -3.20 -3.25
C GLY A 120 -12.63 -3.89 -4.58
N LYS A 121 -11.61 -4.11 -5.40
CA LYS A 121 -11.79 -4.73 -6.72
C LYS A 121 -10.62 -5.65 -7.05
N GLN A 122 -10.90 -6.79 -7.64
CA GLN A 122 -9.89 -7.62 -8.28
C GLN A 122 -9.76 -7.22 -9.75
N ARG A 123 -8.56 -6.87 -10.19
CA ARG A 123 -8.30 -6.33 -11.55
C ARG A 123 -8.05 -7.40 -12.60
N MET A 124 -7.58 -8.56 -12.18
CA MET A 124 -7.21 -9.66 -13.05
C MET A 124 -7.41 -10.99 -12.32
N PRO A 125 -7.53 -12.11 -13.01
CA PRO A 125 -7.46 -13.43 -12.37
C PRO A 125 -6.12 -13.62 -11.65
N VAL A 126 -6.12 -14.41 -10.56
CA VAL A 126 -4.87 -14.90 -9.98
C VAL A 126 -4.10 -15.66 -11.05
N SER A 127 -2.83 -15.35 -11.22
CA SER A 127 -2.00 -15.90 -12.29
C SER A 127 -0.69 -16.45 -11.71
N GLU A 128 -0.22 -17.55 -12.29
CA GLU A 128 1.14 -18.06 -12.04
C GLU A 128 2.16 -17.10 -12.65
N TYR A 129 3.18 -16.75 -11.88
CA TYR A 129 4.26 -15.88 -12.37
C TYR A 129 5.22 -16.63 -13.28
N TYR A 130 5.44 -17.94 -12.99
CA TYR A 130 6.23 -18.86 -13.80
C TYR A 130 5.40 -20.13 -14.09
N PRO A 131 4.52 -20.09 -15.10
CA PRO A 131 3.55 -21.16 -15.35
C PRO A 131 4.23 -22.52 -15.57
N GLY A 132 3.84 -23.51 -14.74
CA GLY A 132 4.37 -24.86 -14.80
C GLY A 132 5.78 -25.07 -14.22
N GLU A 133 6.45 -24.01 -13.73
CA GLU A 133 7.82 -24.10 -13.21
C GLU A 133 7.89 -23.83 -11.71
N LYS A 134 7.21 -22.80 -11.25
CA LYS A 134 7.26 -22.32 -9.86
C LYS A 134 5.84 -22.05 -9.35
N PRO A 135 5.56 -22.32 -8.06
CA PRO A 135 4.23 -22.13 -7.48
C PRO A 135 3.95 -20.66 -7.12
N TYR A 136 4.65 -19.72 -7.73
CA TYR A 136 4.54 -18.30 -7.41
C TYR A 136 3.36 -17.69 -8.16
N ARG A 137 2.42 -17.13 -7.41
CA ARG A 137 1.20 -16.55 -7.94
C ARG A 137 1.11 -15.09 -7.54
N MET A 138 0.41 -14.33 -8.35
CA MET A 138 0.20 -12.91 -8.14
C MET A 138 -1.18 -12.49 -8.63
N VAL A 139 -1.67 -11.39 -8.08
CA VAL A 139 -2.90 -10.73 -8.52
C VAL A 139 -2.85 -9.24 -8.19
N TYR A 140 -3.41 -8.42 -9.07
CA TYR A 140 -3.64 -7.00 -8.81
C TYR A 140 -5.07 -6.77 -8.33
N CYS A 141 -5.20 -6.05 -7.24
CA CYS A 141 -6.45 -5.61 -6.63
C CYS A 141 -6.47 -4.08 -6.48
N GLU A 142 -7.59 -3.55 -6.05
CA GLU A 142 -7.75 -2.16 -5.63
C GLU A 142 -8.34 -2.14 -4.22
N ASP A 143 -7.91 -1.20 -3.40
CA ASP A 143 -8.64 -0.87 -2.18
C ASP A 143 -9.94 -0.10 -2.51
N PRO A 144 -10.81 0.23 -1.53
CA PRO A 144 -12.05 0.96 -1.78
C PRO A 144 -11.88 2.37 -2.37
N ASP A 145 -10.68 2.94 -2.33
CA ASP A 145 -10.34 4.24 -2.91
C ASP A 145 -9.66 4.13 -4.28
N GLY A 146 -9.40 2.90 -4.76
CA GLY A 146 -8.77 2.62 -6.03
C GLY A 146 -7.23 2.64 -5.98
N ASN A 147 -6.62 2.63 -4.78
CA ASN A 147 -5.19 2.41 -4.68
C ASN A 147 -4.86 0.97 -5.08
N ILE A 148 -3.82 0.79 -5.88
CA ILE A 148 -3.48 -0.53 -6.39
C ILE A 148 -2.66 -1.31 -5.38
N LEU A 149 -3.16 -2.50 -5.08
CA LEU A 149 -2.53 -3.54 -4.27
C LEU A 149 -2.10 -4.67 -5.18
N GLU A 150 -0.84 -5.01 -5.17
CA GLU A 150 -0.35 -6.26 -5.73
C GLU A 150 -0.24 -7.29 -4.63
N LEU A 151 -0.71 -8.51 -4.86
CA LEU A 151 -0.63 -9.61 -3.91
C LEU A 151 0.31 -10.66 -4.47
N TYR A 152 1.29 -11.09 -3.68
CA TYR A 152 2.21 -12.16 -3.99
C TYR A 152 2.02 -13.32 -3.02
N SER A 153 1.99 -14.55 -3.56
CA SER A 153 1.98 -15.76 -2.72
C SER A 153 3.33 -16.04 -2.06
N HIS A 154 4.42 -15.46 -2.55
CA HIS A 154 5.81 -15.64 -2.10
C HIS A 154 6.51 -14.30 -1.96
N SER A 155 7.67 -14.29 -1.28
CA SER A 155 8.42 -13.05 -1.09
C SER A 155 8.98 -12.51 -2.40
N TYR A 156 9.15 -11.18 -2.46
CA TYR A 156 9.76 -10.50 -3.59
C TYR A 156 11.15 -11.04 -3.91
N GLU A 157 11.98 -11.23 -2.89
CA GLU A 157 13.34 -11.75 -3.05
C GLU A 157 13.34 -13.14 -3.64
N LEU A 158 12.46 -14.03 -3.16
CA LEU A 158 12.35 -15.39 -3.71
C LEU A 158 11.88 -15.39 -5.15
N THR A 159 10.96 -14.47 -5.50
CA THR A 159 10.42 -14.36 -6.85
C THR A 159 11.47 -13.87 -7.85
N TYR A 160 12.34 -12.92 -7.47
CA TYR A 160 13.26 -12.24 -8.37
C TYR A 160 14.75 -12.51 -8.10
N SER A 161 15.09 -13.39 -7.17
CA SER A 161 16.50 -13.73 -6.94
C SER A 161 17.12 -14.42 -8.16
N PRO A 162 18.44 -14.35 -8.35
CA PRO A 162 19.12 -15.05 -9.45
C PRO A 162 18.80 -16.56 -9.50
N GLY A 163 18.57 -17.19 -8.36
CA GLY A 163 18.14 -18.59 -8.29
C GLY A 163 16.73 -18.84 -8.83
N ALA A 164 15.88 -17.83 -8.93
CA ALA A 164 14.55 -17.97 -9.52
C ALA A 164 14.60 -18.21 -11.04
N TYR A 165 15.68 -17.79 -11.69
CA TYR A 165 15.90 -17.90 -13.15
C TYR A 165 17.06 -18.82 -13.51
N GLN A 166 17.52 -19.66 -12.59
CA GLN A 166 18.74 -20.45 -12.77
C GLN A 166 18.68 -21.36 -13.99
N HIS A 167 17.50 -21.89 -14.31
CA HIS A 167 17.26 -22.69 -15.50
C HIS A 167 17.39 -21.91 -16.84
N GLN A 168 17.34 -20.57 -16.81
CA GLN A 168 17.49 -19.71 -18.00
C GLN A 168 18.93 -19.26 -18.22
N LEU A 169 19.82 -19.51 -17.27
CA LEU A 169 21.24 -19.14 -17.34
C LEU A 169 22.14 -20.30 -17.76
N ASP A 170 21.59 -21.51 -17.81
CA ASP A 170 22.30 -22.73 -18.17
C ASP A 170 22.09 -23.14 -19.65
N GLU A 171 21.38 -22.31 -20.45
CA GLU A 171 21.26 -22.40 -21.91
C GLU A 171 22.22 -21.41 -22.61
#